data_ee0e358ca4781c9d3809c4900d16bee7
#
_entry.id   ee0e358ca4781c9d3809c4900d16bee7
#
_cell.length_a   1.000
_cell.length_b   1.000
_cell.length_c   1.000
_cell.angle_alpha   90.00
_cell.angle_beta   90.00
_cell.angle_gamma   90.00
#
_symmetry.space_group_name_H-M   'P 1'
#
loop_
_entity.id
_entity.type
_entity.pdbx_description
1 polymer ?
#
loop_
_entity_poly.entity_id
_entity_poly.type
_entity_poly.pdbx_seq_one_letter_code
_entity_poly.pdbx_strand_id
1 'polypeptide(L)'
;MRYGFLGPETTFTHQALLQALAETPEEFAGAEPELVPFASVATATTDLLAGDIDALMAPIENSVEGGVSGTLDVLAATDSITIVAEQIVPITFVLAAREPMDPSEVTTVASHPHAQAQVQGWLRAHLPEASIAASSSTAAAARDLASATAEDSVGRAAVCSPLAARHFGLEVLAEGIEDHQGAQTRFVLVTREGRIPARTGSDKSTLVVQLPHNRAGALLEMLEMFSANGVNLSRIESRPIGDFLGRYSFSIDVEGHIEDRRVAAALRALHRVCPVVHYLGSYPRVDGQRPEFREDYADEAYDEARDWVESLTSMVTRPAQGDLNAQAD
;
A
#
# COMPACT_ATOMS: atom_id res chain seq x y z
N MET A 1 12.53 -17.60 -5.07
CA MET A 1 11.32 -17.06 -4.41
C MET A 1 10.30 -16.67 -5.47
N ARG A 2 9.02 -16.90 -5.18
CA ARG A 2 7.90 -16.60 -6.09
C ARG A 2 7.16 -15.33 -5.62
N TYR A 3 7.10 -14.34 -6.48
CA TYR A 3 6.51 -13.04 -6.18
C TYR A 3 5.25 -12.82 -6.99
N GLY A 4 4.10 -12.72 -6.31
CA GLY A 4 2.83 -12.33 -6.92
C GLY A 4 2.74 -10.84 -7.16
N PHE A 5 2.04 -10.43 -8.20
CA PHE A 5 1.70 -9.04 -8.46
C PHE A 5 0.39 -8.92 -9.25
N LEU A 6 -0.28 -7.77 -9.11
CA LEU A 6 -1.48 -7.49 -9.92
C LEU A 6 -1.06 -7.26 -11.36
N GLY A 7 -1.35 -8.27 -12.21
CA GLY A 7 -0.96 -8.37 -13.59
C GLY A 7 -1.85 -7.61 -14.58
N PRO A 8 -1.57 -7.73 -15.86
CA PRO A 8 -0.49 -8.53 -16.47
C PRO A 8 0.91 -7.93 -16.25
N GLU A 9 1.94 -8.52 -16.89
CA GLU A 9 3.28 -7.91 -16.94
C GLU A 9 3.23 -6.49 -17.49
N THR A 10 4.22 -5.68 -17.12
CA THR A 10 4.37 -4.26 -17.50
C THR A 10 3.32 -3.29 -16.92
N THR A 11 2.47 -3.75 -15.98
CA THR A 11 1.65 -2.87 -15.17
C THR A 11 2.50 -2.06 -14.17
N PHE A 12 1.95 -0.99 -13.61
CA PHE A 12 2.62 -0.24 -12.53
C PHE A 12 2.92 -1.10 -11.30
N THR A 13 2.09 -2.12 -11.01
CA THR A 13 2.37 -3.10 -9.94
C THR A 13 3.59 -3.94 -10.27
N HIS A 14 3.74 -4.39 -11.52
CA HIS A 14 4.95 -5.09 -11.97
C HIS A 14 6.18 -4.18 -11.87
N GLN A 15 6.05 -2.92 -12.28
CA GLN A 15 7.13 -1.94 -12.14
C GLN A 15 7.55 -1.76 -10.66
N ALA A 16 6.58 -1.63 -9.74
CA ALA A 16 6.85 -1.53 -8.31
C ALA A 16 7.61 -2.76 -7.78
N LEU A 17 7.21 -3.95 -8.22
CA LEU A 17 7.90 -5.18 -7.83
C LEU A 17 9.34 -5.22 -8.34
N LEU A 18 9.57 -4.85 -9.62
CA LEU A 18 10.91 -4.80 -10.19
C LEU A 18 11.81 -3.78 -9.47
N GLN A 19 11.27 -2.63 -9.05
CA GLN A 19 12.00 -1.64 -8.25
C GLN A 19 12.36 -2.22 -6.88
N ALA A 20 11.42 -2.82 -6.17
CA ALA A 20 11.67 -3.44 -4.87
C ALA A 20 12.78 -4.51 -4.95
N LEU A 21 12.74 -5.35 -5.98
CA LEU A 21 13.76 -6.39 -6.21
C LEU A 21 15.15 -5.83 -6.55
N ALA A 22 15.20 -4.67 -7.21
CA ALA A 22 16.46 -4.00 -7.54
C ALA A 22 17.10 -3.27 -6.35
N GLU A 23 16.30 -2.77 -5.41
CA GLU A 23 16.75 -2.02 -4.24
C GLU A 23 17.24 -2.92 -3.09
N THR A 24 16.77 -4.17 -3.03
CA THR A 24 17.12 -5.14 -1.97
C THR A 24 17.76 -6.43 -2.53
N PRO A 25 18.84 -6.33 -3.34
CA PRO A 25 19.43 -7.50 -4.00
C PRO A 25 19.98 -8.56 -3.03
N GLU A 26 20.40 -8.18 -1.82
CA GLU A 26 20.98 -9.13 -0.85
C GLU A 26 19.92 -10.07 -0.23
N GLU A 27 18.70 -9.61 -0.02
CA GLU A 27 17.60 -10.45 0.49
C GLU A 27 17.08 -11.45 -0.57
N PHE A 28 17.30 -11.14 -1.84
CA PHE A 28 16.92 -11.95 -2.99
C PHE A 28 18.11 -12.67 -3.63
N ALA A 29 19.32 -12.52 -3.05
CA ALA A 29 20.54 -13.12 -3.56
C ALA A 29 20.49 -14.65 -3.48
N GLY A 30 20.49 -15.33 -4.61
CA GLY A 30 20.69 -16.76 -4.71
C GLY A 30 19.79 -17.51 -5.68
N ALA A 31 18.67 -16.95 -6.13
CA ALA A 31 17.84 -17.54 -7.17
C ALA A 31 17.16 -16.43 -7.97
N GLU A 32 17.06 -16.61 -9.28
CA GLU A 32 16.28 -15.73 -10.13
C GLU A 32 14.82 -15.72 -9.63
N PRO A 33 14.23 -14.52 -9.34
CA PRO A 33 12.87 -14.44 -8.82
C PRO A 33 11.86 -14.86 -9.90
N GLU A 34 10.92 -15.74 -9.54
CA GLU A 34 9.78 -16.06 -10.37
C GLU A 34 8.67 -15.04 -10.13
N LEU A 35 8.25 -14.33 -11.16
CA LEU A 35 7.22 -13.29 -11.10
C LEU A 35 5.89 -13.86 -11.62
N VAL A 36 4.85 -13.83 -10.77
CA VAL A 36 3.55 -14.47 -11.04
C VAL A 36 2.45 -13.42 -11.14
N PRO A 37 1.89 -13.17 -12.33
CA PRO A 37 0.81 -12.21 -12.50
C PRO A 37 -0.55 -12.78 -12.04
N PHE A 38 -1.31 -11.99 -11.29
CA PHE A 38 -2.66 -12.31 -10.82
C PHE A 38 -3.70 -11.32 -11.37
N ALA A 39 -4.92 -11.82 -11.55
CA ALA A 39 -6.05 -11.00 -11.99
C ALA A 39 -6.61 -10.10 -10.87
N SER A 40 -6.42 -10.47 -9.60
CA SER A 40 -6.87 -9.70 -8.45
C SER A 40 -5.97 -9.89 -7.23
N VAL A 41 -5.98 -8.90 -6.32
CA VAL A 41 -5.28 -9.00 -5.05
C VAL A 41 -5.84 -10.13 -4.19
N ALA A 42 -7.15 -10.38 -4.24
CA ALA A 42 -7.80 -11.43 -3.48
C ALA A 42 -7.31 -12.85 -3.88
N THR A 43 -7.20 -13.14 -5.19
CA THR A 43 -6.66 -14.42 -5.66
C THR A 43 -5.20 -14.58 -5.30
N ALA A 44 -4.39 -13.53 -5.47
CA ALA A 44 -2.98 -13.55 -5.09
C ALA A 44 -2.79 -13.76 -3.57
N THR A 45 -3.66 -13.17 -2.74
CA THR A 45 -3.62 -13.39 -1.28
C THR A 45 -3.97 -14.82 -0.90
N THR A 46 -4.90 -15.46 -1.61
CA THR A 46 -5.19 -16.88 -1.39
C THR A 46 -3.96 -17.75 -1.65
N ASP A 47 -3.25 -17.54 -2.76
CA ASP A 47 -2.04 -18.27 -3.10
C ASP A 47 -0.88 -17.93 -2.15
N LEU A 48 -0.81 -16.69 -1.65
CA LEU A 48 0.14 -16.29 -0.61
C LEU A 48 -0.07 -17.09 0.68
N LEU A 49 -1.32 -17.19 1.15
CA LEU A 49 -1.65 -17.94 2.36
C LEU A 49 -1.44 -19.45 2.19
N ALA A 50 -1.70 -19.99 1.00
CA ALA A 50 -1.44 -21.39 0.65
C ALA A 50 0.07 -21.71 0.57
N GLY A 51 0.92 -20.70 0.39
CA GLY A 51 2.36 -20.87 0.21
C GLY A 51 2.77 -21.12 -1.23
N ASP A 52 1.86 -20.89 -2.17
CA ASP A 52 2.13 -20.99 -3.61
C ASP A 52 2.93 -19.81 -4.14
N ILE A 53 2.89 -18.67 -3.45
CA ILE A 53 3.81 -17.54 -3.61
C ILE A 53 4.39 -17.13 -2.24
N ASP A 54 5.56 -16.49 -2.24
CA ASP A 54 6.27 -16.07 -1.03
C ASP A 54 5.91 -14.65 -0.60
N ALA A 55 5.64 -13.77 -1.57
CA ALA A 55 5.26 -12.38 -1.34
C ALA A 55 4.32 -11.87 -2.45
N LEU A 56 3.56 -10.83 -2.15
CA LEU A 56 2.62 -10.16 -3.05
C LEU A 56 2.88 -8.66 -3.08
N MET A 57 3.14 -8.09 -4.26
CA MET A 57 3.13 -6.65 -4.47
C MET A 57 1.71 -6.20 -4.82
N ALA A 58 1.15 -5.27 -4.04
CA ALA A 58 -0.21 -4.76 -4.21
C ALA A 58 -0.28 -3.24 -4.12
N PRO A 59 -1.09 -2.56 -4.96
CA PRO A 59 -1.33 -1.11 -4.84
C PRO A 59 -2.18 -0.83 -3.60
N ILE A 60 -1.83 0.18 -2.81
CA ILE A 60 -2.58 0.54 -1.59
C ILE A 60 -3.20 1.93 -1.68
N GLU A 61 -2.54 2.87 -2.36
CA GLU A 61 -2.96 4.27 -2.42
C GLU A 61 -2.51 4.92 -3.74
N ASN A 62 -3.38 5.75 -4.32
CA ASN A 62 -3.08 6.60 -5.47
C ASN A 62 -3.29 8.07 -5.08
N SER A 63 -2.37 8.95 -5.43
CA SER A 63 -2.41 10.36 -5.04
C SER A 63 -3.58 11.15 -5.64
N VAL A 64 -4.22 10.63 -6.70
CA VAL A 64 -5.37 11.28 -7.38
C VAL A 64 -6.69 10.64 -6.93
N GLU A 65 -6.74 9.32 -6.83
CA GLU A 65 -7.98 8.55 -6.58
C GLU A 65 -8.16 8.15 -5.11
N GLY A 66 -7.10 8.29 -4.28
CA GLY A 66 -7.10 7.85 -2.88
C GLY A 66 -6.78 6.37 -2.72
N GLY A 67 -7.29 5.74 -1.68
CA GLY A 67 -7.00 4.35 -1.36
C GLY A 67 -7.57 3.34 -2.35
N VAL A 68 -6.80 2.28 -2.60
CA VAL A 68 -7.22 1.18 -3.49
C VAL A 68 -8.13 0.23 -2.73
N SER A 69 -9.45 0.46 -2.86
CA SER A 69 -10.50 -0.21 -2.09
C SER A 69 -10.35 -1.73 -2.05
N GLY A 70 -10.11 -2.37 -3.20
CA GLY A 70 -9.98 -3.84 -3.28
C GLY A 70 -8.80 -4.38 -2.46
N THR A 71 -7.67 -3.68 -2.43
CA THR A 71 -6.52 -4.05 -1.61
C THR A 71 -6.82 -3.83 -0.13
N LEU A 72 -7.37 -2.65 0.22
CA LEU A 72 -7.68 -2.30 1.61
C LEU A 72 -8.68 -3.28 2.23
N ASP A 73 -9.70 -3.70 1.48
CA ASP A 73 -10.69 -4.66 1.93
C ASP A 73 -10.07 -6.06 2.17
N VAL A 74 -9.17 -6.50 1.27
CA VAL A 74 -8.44 -7.76 1.43
C VAL A 74 -7.51 -7.71 2.65
N LEU A 75 -6.72 -6.64 2.81
CA LEU A 75 -5.83 -6.47 3.96
C LEU A 75 -6.58 -6.41 5.29
N ALA A 76 -7.78 -5.79 5.30
CA ALA A 76 -8.60 -5.71 6.50
C ALA A 76 -9.27 -7.05 6.89
N ALA A 77 -9.53 -7.91 5.91
CA ALA A 77 -10.21 -9.19 6.10
C ALA A 77 -9.25 -10.38 6.25
N THR A 78 -7.95 -10.19 6.05
CA THR A 78 -6.98 -11.27 6.03
C THR A 78 -6.09 -11.22 7.25
N ASP A 79 -6.21 -12.23 8.11
CA ASP A 79 -5.24 -12.46 9.19
C ASP A 79 -3.96 -13.12 8.62
N SER A 80 -2.90 -13.14 9.42
CA SER A 80 -1.65 -13.86 9.12
C SER A 80 -0.89 -13.35 7.89
N ILE A 81 -0.95 -12.04 7.66
CA ILE A 81 -0.14 -11.33 6.67
C ILE A 81 0.67 -10.19 7.30
N THR A 82 1.79 -9.83 6.67
CA THR A 82 2.66 -8.74 7.12
C THR A 82 3.13 -7.93 5.93
N ILE A 83 3.02 -6.61 6.01
CA ILE A 83 3.64 -5.68 5.07
C ILE A 83 5.11 -5.51 5.49
N VAL A 84 6.03 -5.74 4.55
CA VAL A 84 7.47 -5.71 4.81
C VAL A 84 8.21 -4.61 4.05
N ALA A 85 7.59 -4.02 3.04
CA ALA A 85 8.17 -2.91 2.27
C ALA A 85 7.07 -2.10 1.59
N GLU A 86 7.41 -0.88 1.18
CA GLU A 86 6.59 -0.06 0.28
C GLU A 86 7.42 0.38 -0.92
N GLN A 87 6.71 0.69 -2.02
CA GLN A 87 7.26 1.33 -3.22
C GLN A 87 6.35 2.45 -3.69
N ILE A 88 6.94 3.54 -4.17
CA ILE A 88 6.22 4.65 -4.78
C ILE A 88 6.59 4.72 -6.27
N VAL A 89 5.59 4.57 -7.13
CA VAL A 89 5.78 4.60 -8.57
C VAL A 89 5.11 5.84 -9.14
N PRO A 90 5.84 6.71 -9.84
CA PRO A 90 5.24 7.79 -10.63
C PRO A 90 4.32 7.21 -11.70
N ILE A 91 3.11 7.77 -11.80
CA ILE A 91 2.14 7.37 -12.81
C ILE A 91 2.26 8.32 -13.97
N THR A 92 2.97 7.87 -15.00
CA THR A 92 3.15 8.58 -16.26
C THR A 92 2.63 7.74 -17.40
N PHE A 93 2.09 8.43 -18.41
CA PHE A 93 1.55 7.79 -19.59
C PHE A 93 2.23 8.29 -20.85
N VAL A 94 2.32 7.38 -21.82
CA VAL A 94 2.73 7.68 -23.18
C VAL A 94 1.63 7.30 -24.16
N LEU A 95 1.53 8.04 -25.25
CA LEU A 95 0.82 7.60 -26.43
C LEU A 95 1.82 6.83 -27.28
N ALA A 96 1.55 5.57 -27.57
CA ALA A 96 2.46 4.72 -28.32
C ALA A 96 1.74 4.02 -29.48
N ALA A 97 2.44 3.80 -30.57
CA ALA A 97 1.96 3.11 -31.76
C ALA A 97 2.90 1.94 -32.11
N ARG A 98 2.47 1.06 -33.01
CA ARG A 98 3.29 -0.05 -33.47
C ARG A 98 4.48 0.42 -34.35
N GLU A 99 4.25 1.44 -35.15
CA GLU A 99 5.22 2.05 -36.05
C GLU A 99 5.21 3.56 -35.89
N PRO A 100 6.30 4.26 -36.28
CA PRO A 100 6.33 5.71 -36.27
C PRO A 100 5.21 6.29 -37.14
N MET A 101 4.42 7.21 -36.58
CA MET A 101 3.40 7.96 -37.29
C MET A 101 3.25 9.37 -36.71
N ASP A 102 2.68 10.30 -37.45
CA ASP A 102 2.28 11.57 -36.89
C ASP A 102 1.09 11.37 -35.93
N PRO A 103 1.09 11.96 -34.72
CA PRO A 103 -0.05 11.87 -33.80
C PRO A 103 -1.39 12.22 -34.44
N SER A 104 -1.43 13.13 -35.41
CA SER A 104 -2.65 13.52 -36.13
C SER A 104 -3.26 12.40 -36.99
N GLU A 105 -2.51 11.34 -37.29
CA GLU A 105 -2.99 10.17 -38.02
C GLU A 105 -3.68 9.15 -37.13
N VAL A 106 -3.66 9.34 -35.78
CA VAL A 106 -4.29 8.44 -34.83
C VAL A 106 -5.80 8.61 -34.86
N THR A 107 -6.50 7.54 -35.23
CA THR A 107 -7.96 7.47 -35.30
C THR A 107 -8.60 6.68 -34.14
N THR A 108 -7.80 5.83 -33.47
CA THR A 108 -8.29 5.03 -32.34
C THR A 108 -7.22 4.93 -31.26
N VAL A 109 -7.61 5.23 -30.02
CA VAL A 109 -6.76 5.13 -28.83
C VAL A 109 -7.32 4.07 -27.89
N ALA A 110 -6.51 3.04 -27.58
CA ALA A 110 -6.88 1.97 -26.64
C ALA A 110 -6.23 2.20 -25.27
N SER A 111 -6.98 2.03 -24.20
CA SER A 111 -6.44 1.98 -22.83
C SER A 111 -7.47 1.48 -21.81
N HIS A 112 -7.02 1.31 -20.55
CA HIS A 112 -7.90 1.07 -19.43
C HIS A 112 -8.73 2.32 -19.10
N PRO A 113 -10.03 2.19 -18.72
CA PRO A 113 -10.90 3.33 -18.44
C PRO A 113 -10.32 4.33 -17.40
N HIS A 114 -9.66 3.85 -16.34
CA HIS A 114 -9.00 4.73 -15.36
C HIS A 114 -7.87 5.56 -15.97
N ALA A 115 -7.04 4.97 -16.83
CA ALA A 115 -5.98 5.71 -17.53
C ALA A 115 -6.57 6.68 -18.55
N GLN A 116 -7.64 6.30 -19.26
CA GLN A 116 -8.35 7.19 -20.18
C GLN A 116 -8.87 8.43 -19.46
N ALA A 117 -9.41 8.27 -18.24
CA ALA A 117 -9.86 9.41 -17.43
C ALA A 117 -8.72 10.35 -17.03
N GLN A 118 -7.52 9.83 -16.84
CA GLN A 118 -6.33 10.61 -16.43
C GLN A 118 -5.61 11.30 -17.60
N VAL A 119 -5.96 10.99 -18.84
CA VAL A 119 -5.38 11.61 -20.06
C VAL A 119 -6.44 12.28 -20.94
N GLN A 120 -7.67 12.42 -20.44
CA GLN A 120 -8.82 12.88 -21.23
C GLN A 120 -8.64 14.31 -21.75
N GLY A 121 -8.07 15.20 -20.94
CA GLY A 121 -7.79 16.59 -21.31
C GLY A 121 -6.79 16.66 -22.46
N TRP A 122 -5.69 15.91 -22.33
CA TRP A 122 -4.67 15.83 -23.37
C TRP A 122 -5.24 15.25 -24.67
N LEU A 123 -5.99 14.15 -24.62
CA LEU A 123 -6.60 13.52 -25.81
C LEU A 123 -7.56 14.48 -26.50
N ARG A 124 -8.41 15.20 -25.78
CA ARG A 124 -9.32 16.20 -26.38
C ARG A 124 -8.58 17.35 -27.06
N ALA A 125 -7.45 17.77 -26.55
CA ALA A 125 -6.67 18.86 -27.08
C ALA A 125 -5.87 18.46 -28.35
N HIS A 126 -5.37 17.24 -28.41
CA HIS A 126 -4.44 16.79 -29.46
C HIS A 126 -5.06 15.81 -30.44
N LEU A 127 -6.05 15.01 -30.03
CA LEU A 127 -6.69 13.96 -30.80
C LEU A 127 -8.23 14.02 -30.68
N PRO A 128 -8.86 15.16 -30.99
CA PRO A 128 -10.29 15.36 -30.75
C PRO A 128 -11.21 14.41 -31.52
N GLU A 129 -10.75 13.91 -32.66
CA GLU A 129 -11.51 13.02 -33.56
C GLU A 129 -11.22 11.53 -33.30
N ALA A 130 -10.25 11.18 -32.44
CA ALA A 130 -9.90 9.80 -32.18
C ALA A 130 -10.99 9.10 -31.33
N SER A 131 -11.38 7.91 -31.75
CA SER A 131 -12.25 7.05 -30.98
C SER A 131 -11.50 6.37 -29.83
N ILE A 132 -12.21 6.17 -28.70
CA ILE A 132 -11.62 5.56 -27.51
C ILE A 132 -12.08 4.10 -27.41
N ALA A 133 -11.12 3.17 -27.34
CA ALA A 133 -11.37 1.75 -27.13
C ALA A 133 -10.97 1.34 -25.72
N ALA A 134 -11.85 0.63 -25.01
CA ALA A 134 -11.56 0.12 -23.68
C ALA A 134 -10.70 -1.15 -23.76
N SER A 135 -9.70 -1.24 -22.85
CA SER A 135 -8.88 -2.43 -22.62
C SER A 135 -8.90 -2.82 -21.15
N SER A 136 -8.62 -4.09 -20.85
CA SER A 136 -8.59 -4.62 -19.48
C SER A 136 -7.47 -4.04 -18.60
N SER A 137 -6.40 -3.53 -19.22
CA SER A 137 -5.32 -2.78 -18.57
C SER A 137 -4.57 -1.94 -19.61
N THR A 138 -3.78 -0.96 -19.16
CA THR A 138 -2.88 -0.19 -20.02
C THR A 138 -1.82 -1.08 -20.67
N ALA A 139 -1.31 -2.08 -19.94
CA ALA A 139 -0.37 -3.07 -20.44
C ALA A 139 -1.01 -4.00 -21.47
N ALA A 140 -2.28 -4.40 -21.30
CA ALA A 140 -3.01 -5.18 -22.28
C ALA A 140 -3.23 -4.39 -23.57
N ALA A 141 -3.56 -3.09 -23.49
CA ALA A 141 -3.68 -2.24 -24.67
C ALA A 141 -2.38 -2.20 -25.48
N ALA A 142 -1.24 -2.03 -24.82
CA ALA A 142 0.08 -2.04 -25.47
C ALA A 142 0.41 -3.40 -26.09
N ARG A 143 0.20 -4.50 -25.36
CA ARG A 143 0.41 -5.87 -25.85
C ARG A 143 -0.43 -6.17 -27.09
N ASP A 144 -1.72 -5.86 -27.01
CA ASP A 144 -2.67 -6.18 -28.09
C ASP A 144 -2.35 -5.37 -29.35
N LEU A 145 -1.91 -4.11 -29.19
CA LEU A 145 -1.44 -3.29 -30.31
C LEU A 145 -0.14 -3.84 -30.93
N ALA A 146 0.83 -4.23 -30.11
CA ALA A 146 2.09 -4.82 -30.59
C ALA A 146 1.87 -6.14 -31.35
N SER A 147 0.86 -6.92 -30.94
CA SER A 147 0.51 -8.20 -31.54
C SER A 147 -0.42 -8.08 -32.75
N ALA A 148 -0.95 -6.88 -33.04
CA ALA A 148 -1.83 -6.63 -34.18
C ALA A 148 -1.06 -6.79 -35.51
N THR A 149 -1.76 -7.11 -36.58
CA THR A 149 -1.15 -7.08 -37.92
C THR A 149 -0.79 -5.65 -38.35
N ALA A 150 0.06 -5.48 -39.34
CA ALA A 150 0.38 -4.15 -39.85
C ALA A 150 -0.88 -3.40 -40.34
N GLU A 151 -1.82 -4.12 -40.97
CA GLU A 151 -3.08 -3.58 -41.48
C GLU A 151 -4.01 -3.17 -40.31
N ASP A 152 -4.14 -4.03 -39.30
CA ASP A 152 -4.99 -3.77 -38.12
C ASP A 152 -4.43 -2.69 -37.17
N SER A 153 -3.15 -2.33 -37.31
CA SER A 153 -2.51 -1.31 -36.46
C SER A 153 -2.55 0.10 -37.07
N VAL A 154 -2.98 0.25 -38.33
CA VAL A 154 -3.06 1.55 -38.99
C VAL A 154 -3.98 2.51 -38.24
N GLY A 155 -3.47 3.69 -37.92
CA GLY A 155 -4.19 4.72 -37.17
C GLY A 155 -4.54 4.34 -35.72
N ARG A 156 -3.93 3.29 -35.17
CA ARG A 156 -4.16 2.85 -33.78
C ARG A 156 -2.99 3.18 -32.88
N ALA A 157 -3.34 3.69 -31.70
CA ALA A 157 -2.39 3.94 -30.61
C ALA A 157 -2.90 3.37 -29.29
N ALA A 158 -1.98 3.19 -28.35
CA ALA A 158 -2.28 2.80 -26.99
C ALA A 158 -1.79 3.88 -26.01
N VAL A 159 -2.59 4.18 -25.01
CA VAL A 159 -2.12 4.89 -23.80
C VAL A 159 -1.66 3.85 -22.80
N CYS A 160 -0.36 3.86 -22.50
CA CYS A 160 0.27 2.88 -21.61
C CYS A 160 1.42 3.49 -20.80
N SER A 161 2.02 2.71 -19.92
CA SER A 161 3.24 3.14 -19.22
C SER A 161 4.45 3.14 -20.15
N PRO A 162 5.48 3.97 -19.92
CA PRO A 162 6.74 3.90 -20.66
C PRO A 162 7.39 2.52 -20.61
N LEU A 163 7.21 1.80 -19.48
CA LEU A 163 7.69 0.41 -19.35
C LEU A 163 7.01 -0.52 -20.35
N ALA A 164 5.68 -0.43 -20.48
CA ALA A 164 4.92 -1.25 -21.41
C ALA A 164 5.30 -0.94 -22.88
N ALA A 165 5.40 0.33 -23.25
CA ALA A 165 5.82 0.74 -24.60
C ALA A 165 7.19 0.14 -24.95
N ARG A 166 8.19 0.27 -24.07
CA ARG A 166 9.53 -0.31 -24.28
C ARG A 166 9.51 -1.84 -24.36
N HIS A 167 8.79 -2.50 -23.45
CA HIS A 167 8.74 -3.96 -23.39
C HIS A 167 8.14 -4.58 -24.65
N PHE A 168 7.09 -3.97 -25.18
CA PHE A 168 6.41 -4.46 -26.39
C PHE A 168 6.98 -3.88 -27.70
N GLY A 169 8.04 -3.07 -27.63
CA GLY A 169 8.70 -2.50 -28.81
C GLY A 169 7.80 -1.53 -29.58
N LEU A 170 6.95 -0.77 -28.86
CA LEU A 170 6.11 0.26 -29.45
C LEU A 170 6.87 1.58 -29.58
N GLU A 171 6.57 2.33 -30.63
CA GLU A 171 7.08 3.67 -30.87
C GLU A 171 6.29 4.69 -30.05
N VAL A 172 6.99 5.52 -29.27
CA VAL A 172 6.38 6.55 -28.45
C VAL A 172 6.12 7.80 -29.29
N LEU A 173 4.85 8.13 -29.48
CA LEU A 173 4.41 9.30 -30.23
C LEU A 173 4.34 10.57 -29.36
N ALA A 174 4.02 10.44 -28.08
CA ALA A 174 4.00 11.52 -27.11
C ALA A 174 4.25 10.99 -25.69
N GLU A 175 4.94 11.79 -24.88
CA GLU A 175 5.25 11.48 -23.47
C GLU A 175 4.59 12.51 -22.54
N GLY A 176 4.37 12.12 -21.26
CA GLY A 176 3.84 13.02 -20.25
C GLY A 176 2.44 13.53 -20.58
N ILE A 177 1.59 12.61 -21.05
CA ILE A 177 0.24 12.93 -21.55
C ILE A 177 -0.82 12.92 -20.44
N GLU A 178 -0.45 12.68 -19.19
CA GLU A 178 -1.33 12.73 -18.03
C GLU A 178 -1.81 14.17 -17.74
N ASP A 179 -3.09 14.32 -17.42
CA ASP A 179 -3.72 15.61 -17.08
C ASP A 179 -3.25 16.12 -15.72
N HIS A 180 -2.83 15.22 -14.81
CA HIS A 180 -2.29 15.53 -13.48
C HIS A 180 -0.82 15.10 -13.40
N GLN A 181 0.09 16.05 -13.64
CA GLN A 181 1.52 15.79 -13.47
C GLN A 181 1.88 15.50 -12.01
N GLY A 182 2.77 14.54 -11.81
CA GLY A 182 3.23 14.15 -10.48
C GLY A 182 2.31 13.17 -9.75
N ALA A 183 1.33 12.59 -10.44
CA ALA A 183 0.54 11.49 -9.90
C ALA A 183 1.44 10.31 -9.51
N GLN A 184 1.18 9.70 -8.34
CA GLN A 184 1.94 8.59 -7.80
C GLN A 184 1.00 7.52 -7.27
N THR A 185 1.42 6.27 -7.38
CA THR A 185 0.76 5.16 -6.69
C THR A 185 1.76 4.52 -5.74
N ARG A 186 1.31 4.32 -4.52
CA ARG A 186 2.03 3.60 -3.48
C ARG A 186 1.62 2.13 -3.51
N PHE A 187 2.61 1.27 -3.46
CA PHE A 187 2.48 -0.18 -3.43
C PHE A 187 3.09 -0.71 -2.15
N VAL A 188 2.60 -1.86 -1.69
CA VAL A 188 3.15 -2.57 -0.53
C VAL A 188 3.51 -4.00 -0.89
N LEU A 189 4.63 -4.47 -0.35
CA LEU A 189 5.04 -5.86 -0.43
C LEU A 189 4.52 -6.58 0.81
N VAL A 190 3.64 -7.54 0.58
CA VAL A 190 2.95 -8.32 1.61
C VAL A 190 3.50 -9.74 1.62
N THR A 191 3.81 -10.27 2.80
CA THR A 191 4.20 -11.66 3.03
C THR A 191 3.19 -12.35 3.94
N ARG A 192 3.30 -13.69 4.10
CA ARG A 192 2.64 -14.36 5.22
C ARG A 192 3.14 -13.77 6.53
N GLU A 193 2.32 -13.85 7.57
CA GLU A 193 2.71 -13.43 8.92
C GLU A 193 4.10 -13.96 9.28
N GLY A 194 4.94 -13.08 9.80
CA GLY A 194 6.31 -13.46 10.08
C GLY A 194 7.19 -12.31 10.55
N ARG A 195 8.34 -12.17 9.93
CA ARG A 195 9.36 -11.22 10.35
C ARG A 195 9.00 -9.81 9.93
N ILE A 196 8.93 -8.91 10.91
CA ILE A 196 8.90 -7.46 10.69
C ILE A 196 10.33 -7.03 10.39
N PRO A 197 10.60 -6.20 9.38
CA PRO A 197 11.90 -5.60 9.13
C PRO A 197 12.47 -4.91 10.38
N ALA A 198 13.78 -4.85 10.51
CA ALA A 198 14.42 -4.16 11.61
C ALA A 198 14.16 -2.64 11.54
N ARG A 199 14.09 -1.99 12.69
CA ARG A 199 13.92 -0.53 12.81
C ARG A 199 15.06 0.22 12.11
N THR A 200 14.70 1.15 11.23
CA THR A 200 15.65 2.01 10.49
C THR A 200 15.72 3.43 11.05
N GLY A 201 14.69 3.85 11.81
CA GLY A 201 14.48 5.24 12.23
C GLY A 201 13.75 6.11 11.19
N SER A 202 13.45 5.55 10.02
CA SER A 202 12.59 6.12 9.00
C SER A 202 11.57 5.07 8.59
N ASP A 203 10.65 4.77 9.49
CA ASP A 203 9.73 3.65 9.36
C ASP A 203 8.28 4.12 9.38
N LYS A 204 7.41 3.27 8.87
CA LYS A 204 5.96 3.40 8.87
C LYS A 204 5.37 2.10 9.41
N SER A 205 4.29 2.22 10.18
CA SER A 205 3.50 1.07 10.60
C SER A 205 2.09 1.17 10.04
N THR A 206 1.59 0.08 9.49
CA THR A 206 0.22 -0.02 8.97
C THR A 206 -0.63 -0.90 9.88
N LEU A 207 -1.85 -0.45 10.16
CA LEU A 207 -2.82 -1.18 10.96
C LEU A 207 -4.26 -0.95 10.48
N VAL A 208 -5.15 -1.88 10.84
CA VAL A 208 -6.59 -1.74 10.66
C VAL A 208 -7.25 -1.75 12.02
N VAL A 209 -8.08 -0.74 12.30
CA VAL A 209 -8.77 -0.59 13.58
C VAL A 209 -10.28 -0.60 13.35
N GLN A 210 -11.02 -1.36 14.16
CA GLN A 210 -12.48 -1.28 14.21
C GLN A 210 -12.91 -0.61 15.51
N LEU A 211 -13.85 0.35 15.41
CA LEU A 211 -14.39 1.02 16.58
C LEU A 211 -15.42 0.13 17.29
N PRO A 212 -15.49 0.16 18.64
CA PRO A 212 -16.45 -0.64 19.40
C PRO A 212 -17.90 -0.24 19.13
N HIS A 213 -18.15 1.05 18.89
CA HIS A 213 -19.49 1.61 18.68
C HIS A 213 -19.45 2.77 17.68
N ASN A 214 -20.47 2.85 16.83
CA ASN A 214 -20.69 4.03 16.00
C ASN A 214 -21.49 5.08 16.81
N ARG A 215 -20.77 5.96 17.52
CA ARG A 215 -21.33 7.05 18.29
C ARG A 215 -20.51 8.33 18.14
N ALA A 216 -21.11 9.45 18.50
CA ALA A 216 -20.39 10.72 18.53
C ALA A 216 -19.13 10.63 19.40
N GLY A 217 -18.00 11.09 18.87
CA GLY A 217 -16.71 11.08 19.56
C GLY A 217 -15.89 9.79 19.42
N ALA A 218 -16.45 8.67 18.95
CA ALA A 218 -15.71 7.39 18.89
C ALA A 218 -14.43 7.45 18.03
N LEU A 219 -14.49 8.13 16.88
CA LEU A 219 -13.31 8.34 16.05
C LEU A 219 -12.28 9.24 16.77
N LEU A 220 -12.73 10.30 17.43
CA LEU A 220 -11.85 11.20 18.18
C LEU A 220 -11.11 10.45 19.29
N GLU A 221 -11.81 9.62 20.06
CA GLU A 221 -11.20 8.78 21.12
C GLU A 221 -10.10 7.86 20.54
N MET A 222 -10.32 7.27 19.36
CA MET A 222 -9.29 6.48 18.69
C MET A 222 -8.08 7.36 18.30
N LEU A 223 -8.32 8.54 17.74
CA LEU A 223 -7.25 9.45 17.31
C LEU A 223 -6.45 10.01 18.50
N GLU A 224 -7.11 10.21 19.66
CA GLU A 224 -6.45 10.65 20.89
C GLU A 224 -5.39 9.65 21.36
N MET A 225 -5.53 8.34 21.12
CA MET A 225 -4.52 7.33 21.46
C MET A 225 -3.19 7.55 20.71
N PHE A 226 -3.25 8.03 19.48
CA PHE A 226 -2.06 8.39 18.72
C PHE A 226 -1.51 9.75 19.16
N SER A 227 -2.37 10.76 19.25
CA SER A 227 -1.98 12.12 19.60
C SER A 227 -1.34 12.20 20.99
N ALA A 228 -1.92 11.53 21.99
CA ALA A 228 -1.38 11.49 23.36
C ALA A 228 0.00 10.83 23.45
N ASN A 229 0.37 10.02 22.46
CA ASN A 229 1.66 9.35 22.39
C ASN A 229 2.61 9.98 21.36
N GLY A 230 2.28 11.15 20.78
CA GLY A 230 3.14 11.83 19.79
C GLY A 230 3.32 11.04 18.51
N VAL A 231 2.33 10.24 18.11
CA VAL A 231 2.37 9.44 16.87
C VAL A 231 1.60 10.18 15.78
N ASN A 232 2.29 10.54 14.71
CA ASN A 232 1.67 11.15 13.53
C ASN A 232 1.05 10.08 12.64
N LEU A 233 -0.14 10.39 12.08
CA LEU A 233 -0.80 9.58 11.08
C LEU A 233 -0.48 10.14 9.69
N SER A 234 0.15 9.34 8.84
CA SER A 234 0.41 9.72 7.45
C SER A 234 -0.74 9.37 6.51
N ARG A 235 -1.62 8.42 6.90
CA ARG A 235 -2.84 8.06 6.16
C ARG A 235 -3.91 7.56 7.13
N ILE A 236 -5.16 7.91 6.85
CA ILE A 236 -6.34 7.31 7.47
C ILE A 236 -7.45 7.18 6.43
N GLU A 237 -8.00 5.99 6.30
CA GLU A 237 -9.10 5.72 5.39
C GLU A 237 -10.15 4.85 6.05
N SER A 238 -11.41 5.28 5.98
CA SER A 238 -12.55 4.56 6.53
C SER A 238 -13.15 3.63 5.48
N ARG A 239 -13.43 2.38 5.88
CA ARG A 239 -14.09 1.37 5.03
C ARG A 239 -15.28 0.78 5.79
N PRO A 240 -16.45 0.61 5.14
CA PRO A 240 -17.57 -0.07 5.75
C PRO A 240 -17.22 -1.54 6.00
N ILE A 241 -17.74 -2.11 7.11
CA ILE A 241 -17.54 -3.51 7.47
C ILE A 241 -18.83 -4.28 7.27
N GLY A 242 -18.77 -5.35 6.46
CA GLY A 242 -19.89 -6.28 6.23
C GLY A 242 -21.06 -5.64 5.50
N ASP A 243 -22.24 -6.28 5.61
CA ASP A 243 -23.45 -5.95 4.85
C ASP A 243 -24.30 -4.84 5.48
N PHE A 244 -23.88 -4.26 6.60
CA PHE A 244 -24.66 -3.26 7.35
C PHE A 244 -23.99 -1.90 7.34
N LEU A 245 -24.75 -0.87 7.00
CA LEU A 245 -24.30 0.52 7.14
C LEU A 245 -24.10 0.90 8.62
N GLY A 246 -23.03 1.67 8.89
CA GLY A 246 -22.79 2.22 10.22
C GLY A 246 -21.66 1.53 11.03
N ARG A 247 -21.05 0.47 10.51
CA ARG A 247 -19.82 -0.10 11.07
C ARG A 247 -18.66 0.16 10.12
N TYR A 248 -17.56 0.67 10.68
CA TYR A 248 -16.39 1.05 9.89
C TYR A 248 -15.11 0.44 10.46
N SER A 249 -14.22 0.03 9.57
CA SER A 249 -12.81 -0.16 9.84
C SER A 249 -12.02 1.04 9.34
N PHE A 250 -10.92 1.32 10.00
CA PHE A 250 -10.01 2.38 9.63
C PHE A 250 -8.67 1.75 9.28
N SER A 251 -8.27 1.88 8.02
CA SER A 251 -6.91 1.57 7.58
C SER A 251 -6.03 2.78 7.86
N ILE A 252 -5.00 2.60 8.67
CA ILE A 252 -4.19 3.69 9.23
C ILE A 252 -2.72 3.39 8.98
N ASP A 253 -1.99 4.40 8.52
CA ASP A 253 -0.52 4.39 8.53
C ASP A 253 -0.02 5.42 9.52
N VAL A 254 0.87 5.00 10.39
CA VAL A 254 1.53 5.86 11.38
C VAL A 254 3.03 5.94 11.12
N GLU A 255 3.62 7.07 11.46
CA GLU A 255 5.06 7.27 11.37
C GLU A 255 5.78 6.67 12.58
N GLY A 256 6.67 5.73 12.30
CA GLY A 256 7.48 5.03 13.28
C GLY A 256 7.34 3.52 13.23
N HIS A 257 8.23 2.85 13.93
CA HIS A 257 8.34 1.41 14.05
C HIS A 257 7.66 0.89 15.31
N ILE A 258 7.22 -0.37 15.34
CA ILE A 258 6.64 -1.00 16.54
C ILE A 258 7.60 -0.99 17.74
N GLU A 259 8.90 -0.96 17.51
CA GLU A 259 9.93 -0.84 18.55
C GLU A 259 10.04 0.58 19.13
N ASP A 260 9.50 1.61 18.48
CA ASP A 260 9.40 2.95 19.04
C ASP A 260 8.45 2.91 20.24
N ARG A 261 8.90 3.36 21.41
CA ARG A 261 8.10 3.34 22.65
C ARG A 261 6.77 4.05 22.50
N ARG A 262 6.73 5.19 21.78
CA ARG A 262 5.54 5.96 21.48
C ARG A 262 4.53 5.18 20.62
N VAL A 263 4.99 4.46 19.58
CA VAL A 263 4.13 3.63 18.72
C VAL A 263 3.58 2.43 19.52
N ALA A 264 4.46 1.75 20.26
CA ALA A 264 4.04 0.64 21.13
C ALA A 264 3.04 1.06 22.20
N ALA A 265 3.18 2.27 22.79
CA ALA A 265 2.23 2.81 23.76
C ALA A 265 0.87 3.11 23.14
N ALA A 266 0.83 3.71 21.95
CA ALA A 266 -0.40 3.95 21.20
C ALA A 266 -1.12 2.64 20.86
N LEU A 267 -0.40 1.62 20.37
CA LEU A 267 -0.96 0.31 20.05
C LEU A 267 -1.53 -0.40 21.28
N ARG A 268 -0.85 -0.32 22.45
CA ARG A 268 -1.38 -0.85 23.74
C ARG A 268 -2.67 -0.15 24.14
N ALA A 269 -2.76 1.18 23.94
CA ALA A 269 -3.97 1.94 24.25
C ALA A 269 -5.13 1.53 23.31
N LEU A 270 -4.88 1.43 22.01
CA LEU A 270 -5.86 0.98 21.03
C LEU A 270 -6.37 -0.44 21.32
N HIS A 271 -5.47 -1.37 21.62
CA HIS A 271 -5.81 -2.77 21.88
C HIS A 271 -6.72 -2.95 23.11
N ARG A 272 -6.69 -2.01 24.08
CA ARG A 272 -7.58 -2.04 25.26
C ARG A 272 -8.99 -1.55 24.96
N VAL A 273 -9.16 -0.65 23.98
CA VAL A 273 -10.44 0.05 23.76
C VAL A 273 -11.13 -0.34 22.47
N CYS A 274 -10.39 -0.81 21.48
CA CYS A 274 -10.92 -1.23 20.19
C CYS A 274 -11.11 -2.76 20.13
N PRO A 275 -12.24 -3.26 19.63
CA PRO A 275 -12.51 -4.70 19.56
C PRO A 275 -11.58 -5.44 18.60
N VAL A 276 -11.10 -4.73 17.57
CA VAL A 276 -10.14 -5.25 16.59
C VAL A 276 -9.06 -4.20 16.37
N VAL A 277 -7.82 -4.62 16.56
CA VAL A 277 -6.61 -3.92 16.11
C VAL A 277 -5.78 -4.94 15.36
N HIS A 278 -5.86 -4.91 14.04
CA HIS A 278 -5.10 -5.77 13.17
C HIS A 278 -3.83 -5.02 12.75
N TYR A 279 -2.70 -5.44 13.29
CA TYR A 279 -1.39 -4.86 12.97
C TYR A 279 -0.82 -5.56 11.75
N LEU A 280 -0.58 -4.78 10.67
CA LEU A 280 -0.12 -5.31 9.38
C LEU A 280 1.39 -5.25 9.19
N GLY A 281 2.14 -4.54 10.04
CA GLY A 281 3.61 -4.51 10.01
C GLY A 281 4.19 -3.12 10.16
N SER A 282 5.51 -3.08 10.47
CA SER A 282 6.38 -1.90 10.36
C SER A 282 7.44 -2.16 9.29
N TYR A 283 7.72 -1.16 8.47
CA TYR A 283 8.63 -1.27 7.33
C TYR A 283 9.27 0.08 7.01
N PRO A 284 10.46 0.07 6.35
CA PRO A 284 11.14 1.30 5.96
C PRO A 284 10.28 2.15 5.01
N ARG A 285 10.32 3.47 5.20
CA ARG A 285 9.73 4.44 4.28
C ARG A 285 10.63 4.63 3.07
N VAL A 286 10.05 4.60 1.87
CA VAL A 286 10.79 4.83 0.62
C VAL A 286 11.39 6.23 0.54
N ASP A 287 10.72 7.24 1.12
CA ASP A 287 11.21 8.62 1.11
C ASP A 287 12.37 8.88 2.10
N GLY A 288 12.70 7.91 2.97
CA GLY A 288 13.76 8.00 3.96
C GLY A 288 13.56 9.09 5.03
N GLN A 289 12.37 9.71 5.08
CA GLN A 289 12.10 10.79 6.03
C GLN A 289 11.92 10.25 7.44
N ARG A 290 12.67 10.82 8.39
CA ARG A 290 12.52 10.50 9.81
C ARG A 290 11.31 11.23 10.38
N PRO A 291 10.52 10.58 11.26
CA PRO A 291 9.42 11.24 11.94
C PRO A 291 9.92 12.35 12.86
N GLU A 292 9.24 13.49 12.82
CA GLU A 292 9.49 14.60 13.74
C GLU A 292 8.57 14.48 14.96
N PHE A 293 9.11 14.52 16.16
CA PHE A 293 8.36 14.51 17.41
C PHE A 293 9.10 15.27 18.50
N ARG A 294 8.39 15.68 19.56
CA ARG A 294 8.96 16.41 20.70
C ARG A 294 9.81 15.45 21.55
N GLU A 295 10.76 16.00 22.29
CA GLU A 295 11.69 15.23 23.15
C GLU A 295 10.95 14.36 24.19
N ASP A 296 9.79 14.83 24.71
CA ASP A 296 8.95 14.07 25.64
C ASP A 296 8.28 12.83 25.01
N TYR A 297 8.41 12.63 23.71
CA TYR A 297 7.99 11.42 23.00
C TYR A 297 9.16 10.55 22.51
N ALA A 298 10.39 10.87 22.91
CA ALA A 298 11.56 10.03 22.65
C ALA A 298 11.51 8.73 23.48
N ASP A 299 12.18 7.69 23.03
CA ASP A 299 12.20 6.38 23.70
C ASP A 299 12.72 6.51 25.14
N GLU A 300 13.73 7.36 25.37
CA GLU A 300 14.34 7.64 26.67
C GLU A 300 13.32 8.20 27.67
N ALA A 301 12.44 9.11 27.24
CA ALA A 301 11.41 9.69 28.10
C ALA A 301 10.38 8.64 28.55
N TYR A 302 10.02 7.72 27.65
CA TYR A 302 9.14 6.59 27.99
C TYR A 302 9.80 5.60 28.94
N ASP A 303 11.10 5.31 28.76
CA ASP A 303 11.85 4.41 29.62
C ASP A 303 12.04 5.02 31.03
N GLU A 304 12.36 6.32 31.13
CA GLU A 304 12.46 7.04 32.40
C GLU A 304 11.11 7.03 33.15
N ALA A 305 10.01 7.32 32.44
CA ALA A 305 8.67 7.31 33.04
C ALA A 305 8.28 5.90 33.53
N ARG A 306 8.62 4.85 32.80
CA ARG A 306 8.40 3.47 33.24
C ARG A 306 9.20 3.15 34.48
N ASP A 307 10.49 3.45 34.49
CA ASP A 307 11.41 3.15 35.59
C ASP A 307 10.97 3.90 36.86
N TRP A 308 10.49 5.15 36.74
CA TRP A 308 9.89 5.89 37.81
C TRP A 308 8.67 5.19 38.43
N VAL A 309 7.71 4.72 37.59
CA VAL A 309 6.53 3.96 38.08
C VAL A 309 6.95 2.66 38.73
N GLU A 310 7.92 1.94 38.19
CA GLU A 310 8.46 0.71 38.79
C GLU A 310 9.08 0.97 40.16
N SER A 311 9.79 2.10 40.33
CA SER A 311 10.34 2.51 41.62
C SER A 311 9.26 2.70 42.67
N LEU A 312 8.15 3.36 42.33
CA LEU A 312 6.98 3.53 43.21
C LEU A 312 6.31 2.20 43.53
N THR A 313 6.17 1.32 42.55
CA THR A 313 5.55 0.00 42.73
C THR A 313 6.36 -0.89 43.67
N SER A 314 7.70 -0.74 43.66
CA SER A 314 8.59 -1.49 44.56
C SER A 314 8.41 -1.12 46.04
N MET A 315 7.83 0.07 46.33
CA MET A 315 7.52 0.52 47.71
C MET A 315 6.23 -0.10 48.26
N VAL A 316 5.45 -0.82 47.44
CA VAL A 316 4.20 -1.44 47.92
C VAL A 316 4.49 -2.61 48.83
N THR A 317 4.13 -2.46 50.12
CA THR A 317 4.20 -3.54 51.10
C THR A 317 3.12 -4.58 50.78
N ARG A 318 3.53 -5.80 50.42
CA ARG A 318 2.60 -6.92 50.22
C ARG A 318 2.41 -7.67 51.53
N PRO A 319 1.16 -7.97 51.95
CA PRO A 319 0.94 -8.86 53.12
C PRO A 319 1.57 -10.22 52.85
N ALA A 320 2.14 -10.84 53.87
CA ALA A 320 2.71 -12.16 53.77
C ALA A 320 1.62 -13.15 53.31
N GLN A 321 1.98 -14.03 52.34
CA GLN A 321 1.02 -14.99 51.71
C GLN A 321 0.32 -15.96 52.67
N GLY A 322 0.52 -15.82 53.97
CA GLY A 322 -0.08 -16.67 55.03
C GLY A 322 -1.42 -16.23 55.58
N ASP A 323 -1.83 -14.95 55.39
CA ASP A 323 -3.00 -14.41 56.11
C ASP A 323 -4.35 -14.52 55.37
N LEU A 324 -4.36 -14.97 54.12
CA LEU A 324 -5.61 -15.10 53.33
C LEU A 324 -6.37 -16.42 53.60
N ASN A 325 -5.78 -17.41 54.25
CA ASN A 325 -6.47 -18.69 54.57
C ASN A 325 -7.05 -18.74 55.99
N ALA A 326 -6.91 -17.69 56.81
CA ALA A 326 -7.41 -17.69 58.21
C ALA A 326 -8.79 -17.04 58.36
N GLN A 327 -9.46 -16.61 57.29
CA GLN A 327 -10.82 -16.00 57.36
C GLN A 327 -11.91 -16.80 56.65
N ALA A 328 -11.68 -18.08 56.36
CA ALA A 328 -12.68 -18.96 55.74
C ALA A 328 -12.95 -20.21 56.60
N ASP A 329 -13.10 -20.06 57.92
CA ASP A 329 -13.71 -21.04 58.84
C ASP A 329 -14.81 -20.38 59.66
#